data_6c9e0644b7a48ac1eeb8734d5198140d
#
_entry.id   6c9e0644b7a48ac1eeb8734d5198140d
#
_cell.length_a   1.000
_cell.length_b   1.000
_cell.length_c   1.000
_cell.angle_alpha   90.00
_cell.angle_beta   90.00
_cell.angle_gamma   90.00
#
_symmetry.space_group_name_H-M   'P 1'
#
loop_
_entity.id
_entity.type
_entity.pdbx_description
1 polymer ?
#
loop_
_entity_poly.entity_id
_entity_poly.type
_entity_poly.pdbx_seq_one_letter_code
_entity_poly.pdbx_strand_id
1 'polypeptide(L)'
;MNGKLIVLEGIDGSGKATQSGLLEDHLIKSGKDVMHISFPDYGSPSSALVKMYLNGDFGRAPGDVNPYAASMLYAVDRFASFRTKWKSFYESGGIVIADRYT
;
A
#
# COMPACT_ATOMS: atom_id res chain seq x y z
N MET A 1 -22.66 -3.09 -0.06
CA MET A 1 -22.08 -3.24 1.30
C MET A 1 -20.56 -3.10 1.20
N ASN A 2 -19.99 -2.22 2.00
CA ASN A 2 -18.53 -2.04 1.97
C ASN A 2 -17.81 -3.23 2.60
N GLY A 3 -16.66 -3.53 2.09
CA GLY A 3 -15.78 -4.55 2.63
C GLY A 3 -15.02 -4.06 3.86
N LYS A 4 -13.88 -4.68 4.09
CA LYS A 4 -13.00 -4.33 5.19
C LYS A 4 -11.61 -4.02 4.65
N LEU A 5 -10.95 -3.05 5.27
CA LEU A 5 -9.56 -2.73 5.00
C LEU A 5 -8.74 -3.10 6.23
N ILE A 6 -7.79 -3.98 6.06
CA ILE A 6 -6.87 -4.38 7.12
C ILE A 6 -5.49 -3.87 6.75
N VAL A 7 -4.92 -3.02 7.60
CA VAL A 7 -3.61 -2.42 7.36
C VAL A 7 -2.59 -3.09 8.27
N LEU A 8 -1.52 -3.62 7.68
CA LEU A 8 -0.39 -4.19 8.40
C LEU A 8 0.78 -3.23 8.26
N GLU A 9 1.31 -2.78 9.37
CA GLU A 9 2.44 -1.87 9.42
C GLU A 9 3.62 -2.55 10.08
N GLY A 10 4.81 -2.19 9.61
CA GLY A 10 6.04 -2.74 10.14
C GLY A 10 7.19 -2.45 9.21
N ILE A 11 8.39 -2.65 9.71
CA ILE A 11 9.61 -2.52 8.91
C ILE A 11 9.97 -3.87 8.30
N ASP A 12 10.75 -3.84 7.26
CA ASP A 12 11.24 -5.06 6.62
C ASP A 12 11.99 -5.91 7.64
N GLY A 13 11.79 -7.22 7.58
CA GLY A 13 12.42 -8.15 8.50
C GLY A 13 11.67 -8.37 9.81
N SER A 14 10.53 -7.72 10.02
CA SER A 14 9.73 -7.86 11.24
C SER A 14 8.77 -9.06 11.22
N GLY A 15 8.78 -9.87 10.16
CA GLY A 15 7.84 -10.97 10.00
C GLY A 15 6.50 -10.55 9.40
N LYS A 16 6.38 -9.30 8.96
CA LYS A 16 5.14 -8.76 8.41
C LYS A 16 4.64 -9.55 7.20
N ALA A 17 5.54 -9.92 6.28
CA ALA A 17 5.17 -10.67 5.09
C ALA A 17 4.60 -12.04 5.44
N THR A 18 5.20 -12.72 6.42
CA THR A 18 4.69 -14.01 6.90
C THR A 18 3.32 -13.86 7.53
N GLN A 19 3.14 -12.84 8.37
CA GLN A 19 1.86 -12.60 9.03
C GLN A 19 0.76 -12.24 8.04
N SER A 20 1.06 -11.42 7.03
CA SER A 20 0.07 -11.06 6.03
C SER A 20 -0.33 -12.26 5.18
N GLY A 21 0.61 -13.14 4.84
CA GLY A 21 0.31 -14.38 4.12
C GLY A 21 -0.58 -15.33 4.92
N LEU A 22 -0.31 -15.48 6.21
CA LEU A 22 -1.14 -16.33 7.07
C LEU A 22 -2.55 -15.77 7.21
N LEU A 23 -2.69 -14.47 7.37
CA LEU A 23 -3.99 -13.83 7.45
C LEU A 23 -4.77 -14.00 6.15
N GLU A 24 -4.12 -13.78 5.02
CA GLU A 24 -4.74 -13.95 3.71
C GLU A 24 -5.24 -15.37 3.52
N ASP A 25 -4.40 -16.37 3.82
CA ASP A 25 -4.79 -17.77 3.72
C ASP A 25 -5.98 -18.10 4.61
N HIS A 26 -5.98 -17.60 5.84
CA HIS A 26 -7.07 -17.83 6.78
C HIS A 26 -8.39 -17.27 6.23
N LEU A 27 -8.37 -16.06 5.71
CA LEU A 27 -9.56 -15.41 5.17
C LEU A 27 -10.07 -16.12 3.92
N ILE A 28 -9.16 -16.55 3.04
CA ILE A 28 -9.54 -17.30 1.84
C ILE A 28 -10.20 -18.63 2.22
N LYS A 29 -9.64 -19.35 3.17
CA LYS A 29 -10.20 -20.61 3.66
C LYS A 29 -11.55 -20.42 4.34
N SER A 30 -11.82 -19.22 4.84
CA SER A 30 -13.10 -18.87 5.44
C SER A 30 -14.15 -18.44 4.41
N GLY A 31 -13.84 -18.53 3.12
CA GLY A 31 -14.76 -18.19 2.04
C GLY A 31 -14.85 -16.69 1.74
N LYS A 32 -13.86 -15.91 2.14
CA LYS A 32 -13.83 -14.47 1.90
C LYS A 32 -13.09 -14.15 0.61
N ASP A 33 -13.53 -13.10 -0.07
CA ASP A 33 -12.78 -12.53 -1.20
C ASP A 33 -11.75 -11.57 -0.65
N VAL A 34 -10.47 -11.78 -1.01
CA VAL A 34 -9.35 -11.04 -0.45
C VAL A 34 -8.47 -10.49 -1.58
N MET A 35 -8.07 -9.23 -1.44
CA MET A 35 -7.06 -8.60 -2.29
C MET A 35 -5.92 -8.11 -1.41
N HIS A 36 -4.69 -8.44 -1.80
CA HIS A 36 -3.49 -8.01 -1.08
C HIS A 36 -2.81 -6.92 -1.89
N ILE A 37 -2.55 -5.78 -1.26
CA ILE A 37 -1.85 -4.65 -1.89
C ILE A 37 -0.71 -4.19 -0.98
N SER A 38 0.30 -3.60 -1.61
CA SER A 38 1.46 -3.05 -0.90
C SER A 38 1.64 -1.59 -1.27
N PHE A 39 2.11 -0.80 -0.34
CA PHE A 39 2.40 0.61 -0.56
C PHE A 39 3.86 0.91 -0.21
N PRO A 40 4.59 1.66 -1.04
CA PRO A 40 4.13 2.16 -2.35
C PRO A 40 3.84 1.05 -3.34
N ASP A 41 2.93 1.30 -4.25
CA ASP A 41 2.55 0.31 -5.27
C ASP A 41 3.51 0.42 -6.46
N TYR A 42 4.70 -0.15 -6.30
CA TYR A 42 5.80 0.01 -7.26
C TYR A 42 5.51 -0.54 -8.65
N GLY A 43 4.59 -1.48 -8.78
CA GLY A 43 4.22 -2.03 -10.07
C GLY A 43 3.25 -1.18 -10.86
N SER A 44 2.83 -0.04 -10.32
CA SER A 44 1.79 0.79 -10.90
C SER A 44 2.33 2.17 -11.28
N PRO A 45 1.79 2.81 -12.34
CA PRO A 45 2.16 4.19 -12.66
C PRO A 45 1.91 5.18 -11.51
N SER A 46 1.00 4.87 -10.59
CA SER A 46 0.67 5.72 -9.45
C SER A 46 1.86 5.98 -8.53
N SER A 47 2.86 5.09 -8.52
CA SER A 47 4.04 5.22 -7.66
C SER A 47 5.24 5.90 -8.35
N ALA A 48 5.06 6.43 -9.56
CA ALA A 48 6.17 7.02 -10.31
C ALA A 48 6.91 8.10 -9.53
N LEU A 49 6.19 9.01 -8.90
CA LEU A 49 6.79 10.10 -8.13
C LEU A 49 7.51 9.59 -6.87
N VAL A 50 6.96 8.58 -6.21
CA VAL A 50 7.62 7.96 -5.06
C VAL A 50 8.92 7.30 -5.48
N LYS A 51 8.94 6.61 -6.63
CA LYS A 51 10.17 6.02 -7.16
C LYS A 51 11.22 7.07 -7.46
N MET A 52 10.84 8.18 -8.05
CA MET A 52 11.76 9.29 -8.32
C MET A 52 12.34 9.86 -7.02
N TYR A 53 11.50 10.02 -6.02
CA TYR A 53 11.94 10.48 -4.70
C TYR A 53 12.96 9.52 -4.09
N LEU A 54 12.68 8.23 -4.10
CA LEU A 54 13.56 7.21 -3.53
C LEU A 54 14.87 7.08 -4.30
N ASN A 55 14.85 7.32 -5.61
CA ASN A 55 16.07 7.34 -6.43
C ASN A 55 16.91 8.59 -6.22
N GLY A 56 16.42 9.60 -5.49
CA GLY A 56 17.14 10.84 -5.27
C GLY A 56 16.97 11.86 -6.38
N ASP A 57 16.00 11.68 -7.28
CA ASP A 57 15.79 12.60 -8.40
C ASP A 57 15.40 14.01 -7.95
N PHE A 58 14.84 14.14 -6.76
CA PHE A 58 14.45 15.42 -6.16
C PHE A 58 15.48 15.92 -5.14
N GLY A 59 16.62 15.25 -5.00
CA GLY A 59 17.67 15.56 -4.06
C GLY A 59 18.01 14.37 -3.18
N ARG A 60 19.28 14.25 -2.80
CA ARG A 60 19.76 13.12 -2.00
C ARG A 60 20.11 13.49 -0.57
N ALA A 61 20.24 14.79 -0.28
CA ALA A 61 20.56 15.25 1.06
C ALA A 61 19.29 15.29 1.92
N PRO A 62 19.43 15.03 3.24
CA PRO A 62 18.30 15.17 4.16
C PRO A 62 17.75 16.58 4.14
N GLY A 63 16.68 16.94 3.81
CA GLY A 63 16.14 18.29 3.74
C GLY A 63 15.99 18.85 2.33
N ASP A 64 16.48 18.15 1.31
CA ASP A 64 16.24 18.54 -0.08
C ASP A 64 14.76 18.44 -0.44
N VAL A 65 14.04 17.51 0.20
CA VAL A 65 12.60 17.38 0.06
C VAL A 65 11.99 17.53 1.44
N ASN A 66 11.13 18.52 1.62
CA ASN A 66 10.53 18.70 2.93
C ASN A 66 9.52 17.57 3.25
N PRO A 67 9.26 17.32 4.55
CA PRO A 67 8.38 16.21 4.94
C PRO A 67 6.96 16.28 4.39
N TYR A 68 6.44 17.48 4.17
CA TYR A 68 5.12 17.65 3.58
C TYR A 68 5.08 17.15 2.14
N ALA A 69 6.08 17.54 1.35
CA ALA A 69 6.15 17.10 -0.04
C ALA A 69 6.30 15.58 -0.12
N ALA A 70 7.17 15.00 0.70
CA ALA A 70 7.34 13.54 0.75
C ALA A 70 6.03 12.84 1.12
N SER A 71 5.32 13.31 2.14
CA SER A 71 4.03 12.74 2.55
C SER A 71 3.01 12.80 1.44
N MET A 72 2.98 13.89 0.67
CA MET A 72 2.04 14.02 -0.43
C MET A 72 2.31 13.04 -1.56
N LEU A 73 3.59 12.75 -1.85
CA LEU A 73 3.92 11.75 -2.87
C LEU A 73 3.35 10.37 -2.50
N TYR A 74 3.49 9.97 -1.25
CA TYR A 74 2.93 8.70 -0.77
C TYR A 74 1.39 8.73 -0.75
N ALA A 75 0.80 9.86 -0.38
CA ALA A 75 -0.65 10.00 -0.37
C ALA A 75 -1.26 9.90 -1.77
N VAL A 76 -0.58 10.48 -2.76
CA VAL A 76 -1.01 10.40 -4.17
C VAL A 76 -0.97 8.95 -4.63
N ASP A 77 0.09 8.21 -4.29
CA ASP A 77 0.19 6.80 -4.64
C ASP A 77 -0.98 6.00 -4.05
N ARG A 78 -1.27 6.19 -2.76
CA ARG A 78 -2.38 5.49 -2.11
C ARG A 78 -3.73 5.86 -2.73
N PHE A 79 -3.95 7.15 -2.99
CA PHE A 79 -5.20 7.62 -3.59
C PHE A 79 -5.41 7.03 -4.99
N ALA A 80 -4.38 7.09 -5.82
CA ALA A 80 -4.46 6.58 -7.18
C ALA A 80 -4.67 5.06 -7.19
N SER A 81 -3.98 4.34 -6.31
CA SER A 81 -4.16 2.90 -6.15
C SER A 81 -5.59 2.56 -5.76
N PHE A 82 -6.15 3.29 -4.79
CA PHE A 82 -7.54 3.09 -4.38
C PHE A 82 -8.49 3.24 -5.57
N ARG A 83 -8.39 4.36 -6.29
CA ARG A 83 -9.32 4.70 -7.37
C ARG A 83 -9.21 3.75 -8.56
N THR A 84 -8.01 3.25 -8.85
CA THR A 84 -7.77 2.46 -10.06
C THR A 84 -7.78 0.96 -9.84
N LYS A 85 -7.52 0.49 -8.61
CA LYS A 85 -7.34 -0.94 -8.36
C LYS A 85 -8.36 -1.54 -7.42
N TRP A 86 -8.58 -0.97 -6.26
CA TRP A 86 -9.30 -1.71 -5.23
C TRP A 86 -10.60 -1.07 -4.75
N LYS A 87 -10.99 0.10 -5.27
CA LYS A 87 -12.23 0.76 -4.86
C LYS A 87 -13.45 -0.12 -5.12
N SER A 88 -13.60 -0.63 -6.33
CA SER A 88 -14.76 -1.45 -6.69
C SER A 88 -14.81 -2.74 -5.88
N PHE A 89 -13.66 -3.38 -5.70
CA PHE A 89 -13.55 -4.60 -4.90
C PHE A 89 -13.99 -4.35 -3.45
N TYR A 90 -13.50 -3.25 -2.86
CA TYR A 90 -13.84 -2.86 -1.50
C TYR A 90 -15.34 -2.55 -1.36
N GLU A 91 -15.88 -1.78 -2.29
CA GLU A 91 -17.31 -1.41 -2.26
C GLU A 91 -18.23 -2.59 -2.48
N SER A 92 -17.76 -3.65 -3.12
CA SER A 92 -18.56 -4.87 -3.33
C SER A 92 -18.51 -5.84 -2.16
N GLY A 93 -17.82 -5.51 -1.09
CA GLY A 93 -17.75 -6.32 0.11
C GLY A 93 -16.47 -7.12 0.28
N GLY A 94 -15.47 -6.92 -0.59
CA GLY A 94 -14.19 -7.62 -0.49
C GLY A 94 -13.33 -7.15 0.68
N ILE A 95 -12.40 -7.99 1.09
CA ILE A 95 -11.43 -7.67 2.15
C ILE A 95 -10.11 -7.30 1.50
N VAL A 96 -9.58 -6.13 1.83
CA VAL A 96 -8.31 -5.66 1.31
C VAL A 96 -7.28 -5.69 2.44
N ILE A 97 -6.17 -6.39 2.22
CA ILE A 97 -5.02 -6.40 3.13
C ILE A 97 -3.97 -5.49 2.53
N ALA A 98 -3.64 -4.43 3.24
CA ALA A 98 -2.65 -3.44 2.79
C ALA A 98 -1.39 -3.53 3.64
N ASP A 99 -0.26 -3.82 3.00
CA ASP A 99 1.05 -3.71 3.61
C ASP A 99 1.57 -2.30 3.41
N ARG A 100 2.04 -1.67 4.48
CA ARG A 100 2.60 -0.32 4.42
C ARG A 100 4.02 -0.33 4.97
N TYR A 101 4.88 0.39 4.28
CA TYR A 101 6.22 0.68 4.75
C TYR A 101 6.24 2.08 5.33
N THR A 102 6.72 2.21 6.51
CA THR A 102 6.84 3.51 7.18
C THR A 102 8.27 4.02 7.14
#